data_073378e92fc6043ced1d299227acbb00
#
_entry.id   073378e92fc6043ced1d299227acbb00
#
_cell.length_a   1.000
_cell.length_b   1.000
_cell.length_c   1.000
_cell.angle_alpha   90.00
_cell.angle_beta   90.00
_cell.angle_gamma   90.00
#
_symmetry.space_group_name_H-M   'P 1'
#
loop_
_entity.id
_entity.type
_entity.pdbx_description
1 polymer ?
#
loop_
_entity_poly.entity_id
_entity_poly.type
_entity_poly.pdbx_seq_one_letter_code
_entity_poly.pdbx_strand_id
1 'polypeptide(L)'
;MKKTLPKYCSYAPCRRKGPYIYFIKDGSRVTMPGRFPFDREDGTFWAKYAECLKGQAALNIGRRTLGELIKKYRASDEFNALRAGSTQKTYDRYLNRLNDRAGTILVRRFKKPDLIALRDAFKDKPATANYILTVATVVFEEGVNLGWLEHNPARGVKKIKMNTEQRLPWNDSDIERLHAIAHPRESLAIELCINTGQRIADVLNIRWDQLKTSNQAGGKLGIDVIQEKTGAKLFVPFTERLCRILETADRAGEYILCNKVTGEKLAYTGIEQAVRKLRDKLGIKKTIHDLRHTAAHRLAEATRGDCELMQSITGHTNSAMLRRYANETLQIAQATRAVEALDQFH
;
A
#
# COMPACT_ATOMS: atom_id res chain seq x y z
N MET A 1 -19.90 -45.57 -4.81
CA MET A 1 -19.48 -44.14 -4.76
C MET A 1 -20.73 -43.28 -4.62
N LYS A 2 -20.87 -42.48 -3.56
CA LYS A 2 -21.95 -41.47 -3.44
C LYS A 2 -21.75 -40.44 -4.52
N LYS A 3 -22.61 -40.42 -5.55
CA LYS A 3 -22.61 -39.39 -6.59
C LYS A 3 -23.07 -38.07 -5.94
N THR A 4 -22.14 -37.19 -5.64
CA THR A 4 -22.40 -35.88 -5.02
C THR A 4 -23.06 -34.94 -6.02
N LEU A 5 -24.19 -34.34 -5.63
CA LEU A 5 -24.88 -33.30 -6.40
C LEU A 5 -24.01 -32.04 -6.54
N PRO A 6 -24.21 -31.25 -7.60
CA PRO A 6 -23.59 -29.94 -7.75
C PRO A 6 -23.95 -29.01 -6.61
N LYS A 7 -23.14 -27.95 -6.41
CA LYS A 7 -23.38 -26.92 -5.41
C LYS A 7 -24.78 -26.33 -5.56
N TYR A 8 -25.43 -26.06 -4.44
CA TYR A 8 -26.83 -25.58 -4.36
C TYR A 8 -27.90 -26.60 -4.75
N CYS A 9 -27.57 -27.85 -5.09
CA CYS A 9 -28.53 -28.88 -5.38
C CYS A 9 -28.70 -29.82 -4.21
N SER A 10 -29.94 -30.24 -3.93
CA SER A 10 -30.26 -31.22 -2.90
C SER A 10 -31.42 -32.13 -3.32
N TYR A 11 -31.44 -33.33 -2.77
CA TYR A 11 -32.58 -34.22 -2.93
C TYR A 11 -33.68 -33.84 -1.93
N ALA A 12 -34.94 -33.88 -2.37
CA ALA A 12 -36.07 -33.86 -1.47
C ALA A 12 -36.95 -35.07 -1.71
N PRO A 13 -37.37 -35.79 -0.63
CA PRO A 13 -38.18 -36.99 -0.74
C PRO A 13 -39.58 -36.67 -1.32
N CYS A 14 -40.03 -37.52 -2.23
CA CYS A 14 -41.41 -37.52 -2.68
C CYS A 14 -42.00 -38.90 -2.48
N ARG A 15 -43.15 -38.98 -1.77
CA ARG A 15 -43.79 -40.28 -1.37
C ARG A 15 -44.29 -41.11 -2.55
N ARG A 16 -44.56 -40.52 -3.71
CA ARG A 16 -45.21 -41.22 -4.85
C ARG A 16 -44.34 -41.41 -6.10
N LYS A 17 -43.30 -40.59 -6.32
CA LYS A 17 -42.56 -40.55 -7.60
C LYS A 17 -41.01 -40.57 -7.46
N GLY A 18 -40.50 -40.91 -6.27
CA GLY A 18 -39.07 -40.85 -5.96
C GLY A 18 -38.54 -39.44 -5.69
N PRO A 19 -37.34 -39.33 -5.17
CA PRO A 19 -36.77 -38.03 -4.78
C PRO A 19 -36.48 -37.15 -6.02
N TYR A 20 -36.89 -35.89 -5.90
CA TYR A 20 -36.58 -34.84 -6.88
C TYR A 20 -35.29 -34.15 -6.49
N ILE A 21 -34.61 -33.60 -7.51
CA ILE A 21 -33.47 -32.71 -7.34
C ILE A 21 -33.99 -31.27 -7.35
N TYR A 22 -33.59 -30.48 -6.38
CA TYR A 22 -33.90 -29.06 -6.29
C TYR A 22 -32.62 -28.24 -6.28
N PHE A 23 -32.61 -27.18 -7.03
CA PHE A 23 -31.64 -26.09 -6.88
C PHE A 23 -32.21 -25.13 -5.82
N ILE A 24 -31.43 -24.93 -4.74
CA ILE A 24 -31.82 -24.08 -3.61
C ILE A 24 -30.72 -23.07 -3.37
N LYS A 25 -31.03 -21.81 -3.61
CA LYS A 25 -30.11 -20.72 -3.37
C LYS A 25 -30.87 -19.45 -3.03
N ASP A 26 -30.39 -18.70 -2.03
CA ASP A 26 -30.94 -17.40 -1.60
C ASP A 26 -32.49 -17.40 -1.38
N GLY A 27 -33.01 -18.49 -0.82
CA GLY A 27 -34.45 -18.65 -0.54
C GLY A 27 -35.33 -19.02 -1.74
N SER A 28 -34.75 -19.11 -2.93
CA SER A 28 -35.46 -19.64 -4.10
C SER A 28 -35.25 -21.14 -4.24
N ARG A 29 -36.31 -21.85 -4.64
CA ARG A 29 -36.29 -23.30 -4.87
C ARG A 29 -36.82 -23.58 -6.27
N VAL A 30 -35.99 -24.20 -7.10
CA VAL A 30 -36.34 -24.57 -8.47
C VAL A 30 -36.22 -26.08 -8.63
N THR A 31 -37.24 -26.71 -9.19
CA THR A 31 -37.18 -28.14 -9.51
C THR A 31 -36.30 -28.36 -10.70
N MET A 32 -35.30 -29.23 -10.55
CA MET A 32 -34.34 -29.56 -11.60
C MET A 32 -34.85 -30.76 -12.41
N PRO A 33 -34.56 -30.86 -13.71
CA PRO A 33 -34.75 -32.09 -14.47
C PRO A 33 -33.84 -33.19 -13.89
N GLY A 34 -34.20 -34.46 -14.17
CA GLY A 34 -33.52 -35.61 -13.64
C GLY A 34 -34.08 -36.12 -12.30
N ARG A 35 -33.73 -37.34 -11.95
CA ARG A 35 -34.17 -38.05 -10.75
C ARG A 35 -32.99 -38.73 -10.05
N PHE A 36 -33.24 -39.29 -8.89
CA PHE A 36 -32.28 -40.15 -8.24
C PHE A 36 -32.17 -41.53 -8.92
N PRO A 37 -30.97 -42.05 -9.16
CA PRO A 37 -29.65 -41.44 -8.90
C PRO A 37 -29.33 -40.37 -9.92
N PHE A 38 -28.61 -39.30 -9.48
CA PHE A 38 -28.22 -38.19 -10.33
C PHE A 38 -27.28 -38.64 -11.46
N ASP A 39 -27.67 -38.33 -12.69
CA ASP A 39 -26.88 -38.54 -13.87
C ASP A 39 -26.02 -37.30 -14.20
N ARG A 40 -24.69 -37.48 -14.19
CA ARG A 40 -23.75 -36.40 -14.52
C ARG A 40 -23.68 -36.04 -16.00
N GLU A 41 -24.18 -36.91 -16.85
CA GLU A 41 -24.19 -36.74 -18.32
C GLU A 41 -25.52 -36.13 -18.82
N ASP A 42 -26.49 -35.93 -17.92
CA ASP A 42 -27.78 -35.32 -18.26
C ASP A 42 -27.60 -33.86 -18.67
N GLY A 43 -27.50 -33.65 -20.00
CA GLY A 43 -27.36 -32.33 -20.58
C GLY A 43 -28.52 -31.38 -20.25
N THR A 44 -29.75 -31.92 -20.03
CA THR A 44 -30.92 -31.10 -19.65
C THR A 44 -30.80 -30.57 -18.24
N PHE A 45 -30.21 -31.36 -17.34
CA PHE A 45 -29.89 -30.94 -15.99
C PHE A 45 -28.87 -29.79 -15.99
N TRP A 46 -27.78 -29.93 -16.73
CA TRP A 46 -26.73 -28.93 -16.78
C TRP A 46 -27.17 -27.63 -17.46
N ALA A 47 -28.01 -27.73 -18.50
CA ALA A 47 -28.61 -26.55 -19.15
C ALA A 47 -29.48 -25.78 -18.14
N LYS A 48 -30.36 -26.49 -17.40
CA LYS A 48 -31.20 -25.87 -16.37
C LYS A 48 -30.40 -25.33 -15.18
N TYR A 49 -29.33 -26.03 -14.79
CA TYR A 49 -28.42 -25.57 -13.74
C TYR A 49 -27.72 -24.27 -14.13
N ALA A 50 -27.21 -24.19 -15.37
CA ALA A 50 -26.61 -22.96 -15.89
C ALA A 50 -27.62 -21.80 -15.99
N GLU A 51 -28.88 -22.08 -16.37
CA GLU A 51 -29.96 -21.11 -16.38
C GLU A 51 -30.26 -20.60 -14.96
N CYS A 52 -30.36 -21.50 -13.98
CA CYS A 52 -30.56 -21.13 -12.57
C CYS A 52 -29.39 -20.26 -12.04
N LEU A 53 -28.17 -20.57 -12.42
CA LEU A 53 -27.01 -19.74 -12.07
C LEU A 53 -27.03 -18.39 -12.77
N LYS A 54 -27.41 -18.33 -14.07
CA LYS A 54 -27.56 -17.09 -14.85
C LYS A 54 -28.76 -16.27 -14.35
N GLY A 55 -29.89 -16.91 -14.08
CA GLY A 55 -31.05 -16.26 -13.51
C GLY A 55 -30.80 -15.62 -12.16
N GLN A 56 -29.99 -16.26 -11.31
CA GLN A 56 -29.50 -15.69 -10.05
C GLN A 56 -28.59 -14.48 -10.29
N ALA A 57 -27.72 -14.52 -11.30
CA ALA A 57 -26.92 -13.36 -11.69
C ALA A 57 -27.82 -12.21 -12.16
N ALA A 58 -28.83 -12.49 -13.00
CA ALA A 58 -29.81 -11.51 -13.48
C ALA A 58 -30.71 -10.96 -12.36
N LEU A 59 -31.12 -11.80 -11.39
CA LEU A 59 -31.89 -11.38 -10.21
C LEU A 59 -31.05 -10.51 -9.24
N ASN A 60 -29.74 -10.61 -9.29
CA ASN A 60 -28.84 -9.77 -8.51
C ASN A 60 -28.55 -8.41 -9.14
N ILE A 61 -28.76 -8.25 -10.46
CA ILE A 61 -28.58 -7.00 -11.23
C ILE A 61 -29.56 -5.88 -10.81
N GLY A 62 -30.43 -6.04 -9.92
CA GLY A 62 -31.31 -4.98 -9.38
C GLY A 62 -31.34 -4.95 -7.87
N ARG A 63 -30.62 -5.84 -7.21
CA ARG A 63 -30.78 -6.07 -5.76
C ARG A 63 -29.96 -5.15 -4.86
N ARG A 64 -29.20 -4.18 -5.39
CA ARG A 64 -28.35 -3.28 -4.60
C ARG A 64 -27.48 -4.04 -3.60
N THR A 65 -26.75 -5.07 -4.09
CA THR A 65 -25.79 -5.84 -3.30
C THR A 65 -24.47 -5.07 -3.14
N LEU A 66 -23.64 -5.49 -2.16
CA LEU A 66 -22.31 -4.92 -2.00
C LEU A 66 -21.44 -5.09 -3.27
N GLY A 67 -21.55 -6.23 -3.97
CA GLY A 67 -20.86 -6.45 -5.24
C GLY A 67 -21.27 -5.47 -6.34
N GLU A 68 -22.57 -5.17 -6.43
CA GLU A 68 -23.06 -4.13 -7.35
C GLU A 68 -22.59 -2.74 -6.94
N LEU A 69 -22.56 -2.43 -5.65
CA LEU A 69 -22.04 -1.16 -5.15
C LEU A 69 -20.54 -1.00 -5.43
N ILE A 70 -19.76 -2.07 -5.23
CA ILE A 70 -18.34 -2.09 -5.58
C ILE A 70 -18.12 -1.82 -7.08
N LYS A 71 -18.95 -2.40 -7.97
CA LYS A 71 -18.89 -2.11 -9.42
C LYS A 71 -19.19 -0.64 -9.71
N LYS A 72 -20.20 -0.06 -9.05
CA LYS A 72 -20.53 1.36 -9.19
C LYS A 72 -19.38 2.25 -8.72
N TYR A 73 -18.81 1.96 -7.54
CA TYR A 73 -17.65 2.69 -7.03
C TYR A 73 -16.44 2.63 -7.99
N ARG A 74 -16.14 1.45 -8.58
CA ARG A 74 -15.06 1.31 -9.58
C ARG A 74 -15.30 2.14 -10.85
N ALA A 75 -16.53 2.43 -11.18
CA ALA A 75 -16.91 3.28 -12.31
C ALA A 75 -17.01 4.77 -11.94
N SER A 76 -16.86 5.13 -10.67
CA SER A 76 -16.98 6.52 -10.20
C SER A 76 -15.74 7.34 -10.53
N ASP A 77 -15.95 8.65 -10.65
CA ASP A 77 -14.85 9.62 -10.84
C ASP A 77 -13.90 9.61 -9.65
N GLU A 78 -14.39 9.38 -8.43
CA GLU A 78 -13.59 9.29 -7.21
C GLU A 78 -12.57 8.15 -7.31
N PHE A 79 -12.99 6.96 -7.75
CA PHE A 79 -12.07 5.83 -7.93
C PHE A 79 -11.08 6.08 -9.07
N ASN A 80 -11.53 6.69 -10.17
CA ASN A 80 -10.69 7.01 -11.32
C ASN A 80 -9.69 8.14 -11.02
N ALA A 81 -10.05 9.08 -10.13
CA ALA A 81 -9.16 10.12 -9.63
C ALA A 81 -8.10 9.61 -8.65
N LEU A 82 -8.24 8.39 -8.13
CA LEU A 82 -7.17 7.77 -7.35
C LEU A 82 -5.91 7.69 -8.22
N ARG A 83 -4.79 8.15 -7.65
CA ARG A 83 -3.50 8.15 -8.33
C ARG A 83 -3.28 6.83 -9.06
N ALA A 84 -3.22 6.90 -10.40
CA ALA A 84 -3.02 5.75 -11.28
C ALA A 84 -1.82 4.92 -10.80
N GLY A 85 -2.01 3.62 -10.68
CA GLY A 85 -0.97 2.64 -10.42
C GLY A 85 -1.02 2.04 -9.00
N SER A 86 -0.46 2.65 -7.97
CA SER A 86 -0.26 1.96 -6.69
C SER A 86 -1.48 2.02 -5.75
N THR A 87 -2.12 3.19 -5.62
CA THR A 87 -3.28 3.37 -4.75
C THR A 87 -4.48 2.62 -5.31
N GLN A 88 -4.77 2.79 -6.59
CA GLN A 88 -5.87 2.13 -7.27
C GLN A 88 -5.74 0.60 -7.21
N LYS A 89 -4.55 0.04 -7.52
CA LYS A 89 -4.26 -1.40 -7.38
C LYS A 89 -4.45 -1.90 -5.94
N THR A 90 -4.09 -1.06 -4.96
CA THR A 90 -4.29 -1.40 -3.56
C THR A 90 -5.76 -1.43 -3.21
N TYR A 91 -6.55 -0.42 -3.63
CA TYR A 91 -8.00 -0.39 -3.43
C TYR A 91 -8.65 -1.60 -4.09
N ASP A 92 -8.32 -1.91 -5.36
CA ASP A 92 -8.85 -3.08 -6.07
C ASP A 92 -8.63 -4.40 -5.31
N ARG A 93 -7.46 -4.61 -4.76
CA ARG A 93 -7.16 -5.79 -3.94
C ARG A 93 -8.09 -5.90 -2.72
N TYR A 94 -8.41 -4.78 -2.06
CA TYR A 94 -9.29 -4.79 -0.90
C TYR A 94 -10.77 -4.83 -1.30
N LEU A 95 -11.15 -4.21 -2.41
CA LEU A 95 -12.48 -4.34 -3.02
C LEU A 95 -12.79 -5.80 -3.38
N ASN A 96 -11.83 -6.53 -3.96
CA ASN A 96 -11.97 -7.95 -4.24
C ASN A 96 -12.20 -8.73 -2.94
N ARG A 97 -11.41 -8.49 -1.88
CA ARG A 97 -11.60 -9.15 -0.58
C ARG A 97 -12.97 -8.89 0.04
N LEU A 98 -13.49 -7.66 -0.08
CA LEU A 98 -14.84 -7.31 0.37
C LEU A 98 -15.89 -8.05 -0.46
N ASN A 99 -15.74 -8.07 -1.77
CA ASN A 99 -16.64 -8.76 -2.69
C ASN A 99 -16.68 -10.27 -2.44
N ASP A 100 -15.53 -10.90 -2.26
CA ASP A 100 -15.43 -12.34 -2.00
C ASP A 100 -16.15 -12.76 -0.71
N ARG A 101 -16.13 -11.89 0.32
CA ARG A 101 -16.74 -12.18 1.62
C ARG A 101 -18.21 -11.81 1.71
N ALA A 102 -18.62 -10.73 1.08
CA ALA A 102 -19.90 -10.13 1.34
C ALA A 102 -20.61 -9.58 0.08
N GLY A 103 -20.06 -9.81 -1.10
CA GLY A 103 -20.53 -9.23 -2.36
C GLY A 103 -22.00 -9.56 -2.71
N THR A 104 -22.53 -10.68 -2.24
CA THR A 104 -23.91 -11.10 -2.48
C THR A 104 -24.93 -10.50 -1.49
N ILE A 105 -24.46 -9.87 -0.42
CA ILE A 105 -25.31 -9.30 0.63
C ILE A 105 -25.87 -7.96 0.18
N LEU A 106 -27.16 -7.73 0.46
CA LEU A 106 -27.82 -6.45 0.18
C LEU A 106 -27.21 -5.34 1.04
N VAL A 107 -26.85 -4.20 0.46
CA VAL A 107 -26.20 -3.08 1.17
C VAL A 107 -27.05 -2.58 2.35
N ARG A 108 -28.39 -2.55 2.21
CA ARG A 108 -29.32 -2.14 3.26
C ARG A 108 -29.32 -3.02 4.52
N ARG A 109 -28.76 -4.24 4.42
CA ARG A 109 -28.65 -5.17 5.56
C ARG A 109 -27.44 -4.90 6.43
N PHE A 110 -26.45 -4.20 5.89
CA PHE A 110 -25.25 -3.92 6.66
C PHE A 110 -25.51 -2.93 7.78
N LYS A 111 -25.11 -3.31 8.96
CA LYS A 111 -25.08 -2.48 10.17
C LYS A 111 -23.66 -2.37 10.69
N LYS A 112 -23.43 -1.44 11.61
CA LYS A 112 -22.11 -1.24 12.23
C LYS A 112 -21.47 -2.53 12.78
N PRO A 113 -22.18 -3.46 13.45
CA PRO A 113 -21.61 -4.74 13.88
C PRO A 113 -21.05 -5.60 12.73
N ASP A 114 -21.68 -5.57 11.55
CA ASP A 114 -21.23 -6.36 10.40
C ASP A 114 -19.89 -5.82 9.87
N LEU A 115 -19.71 -4.49 9.88
CA LEU A 115 -18.44 -3.86 9.50
C LEU A 115 -17.33 -4.13 10.52
N ILE A 116 -17.67 -4.21 11.81
CA ILE A 116 -16.77 -4.67 12.86
C ILE A 116 -16.34 -6.11 12.59
N ALA A 117 -17.29 -7.00 12.30
CA ALA A 117 -17.01 -8.41 11.99
C ALA A 117 -16.13 -8.56 10.73
N LEU A 118 -16.42 -7.78 9.67
CA LEU A 118 -15.57 -7.75 8.46
C LEU A 118 -14.13 -7.30 8.76
N ARG A 119 -13.96 -6.27 9.58
CA ARG A 119 -12.64 -5.82 10.04
C ARG A 119 -11.94 -6.92 10.86
N ASP A 120 -12.65 -7.49 11.84
CA ASP A 120 -12.10 -8.43 12.83
C ASP A 120 -11.78 -9.80 12.22
N ALA A 121 -12.37 -10.12 11.08
CA ALA A 121 -11.96 -11.28 10.29
C ALA A 121 -10.48 -11.23 9.83
N PHE A 122 -9.83 -10.09 9.99
CA PHE A 122 -8.40 -9.86 9.68
C PHE A 122 -7.63 -9.33 10.90
N LYS A 123 -8.14 -9.51 12.12
CA LYS A 123 -7.54 -8.96 13.35
C LYS A 123 -6.07 -9.33 13.56
N ASP A 124 -5.66 -10.51 13.08
CA ASP A 124 -4.26 -10.97 13.16
C ASP A 124 -3.31 -10.16 12.25
N LYS A 125 -3.87 -9.37 11.33
CA LYS A 125 -3.16 -8.44 10.45
C LYS A 125 -3.78 -7.05 10.54
N PRO A 126 -3.53 -6.29 11.62
CA PRO A 126 -4.23 -5.04 11.92
C PRO A 126 -4.18 -4.00 10.78
N ALA A 127 -3.07 -3.91 10.07
CA ALA A 127 -2.95 -3.03 8.91
C ALA A 127 -3.94 -3.41 7.79
N THR A 128 -4.08 -4.72 7.51
CA THR A 128 -5.05 -5.24 6.54
C THR A 128 -6.49 -4.98 7.00
N ALA A 129 -6.80 -5.26 8.26
CA ALA A 129 -8.10 -5.02 8.87
C ALA A 129 -8.52 -3.55 8.74
N ASN A 130 -7.62 -2.65 9.10
CA ASN A 130 -7.84 -1.20 9.02
C ASN A 130 -8.00 -0.71 7.58
N TYR A 131 -7.28 -1.31 6.63
CA TYR A 131 -7.40 -0.94 5.23
C TYR A 131 -8.71 -1.41 4.60
N ILE A 132 -9.18 -2.64 4.95
CA ILE A 132 -10.51 -3.14 4.57
C ILE A 132 -11.59 -2.19 5.08
N LEU A 133 -11.51 -1.76 6.33
CA LEU A 133 -12.46 -0.80 6.89
C LEU A 133 -12.40 0.54 6.14
N THR A 134 -11.22 1.04 5.80
CA THR A 134 -11.06 2.29 5.03
C THR A 134 -11.74 2.17 3.66
N VAL A 135 -11.49 1.08 2.93
CA VAL A 135 -12.09 0.85 1.61
C VAL A 135 -13.61 0.61 1.73
N ALA A 136 -14.05 -0.13 2.74
CA ALA A 136 -15.48 -0.30 3.01
C ALA A 136 -16.18 1.04 3.27
N THR A 137 -15.54 1.94 4.04
CA THR A 137 -16.10 3.26 4.34
C THR A 137 -16.35 4.06 3.05
N VAL A 138 -15.40 4.05 2.12
CA VAL A 138 -15.55 4.77 0.85
C VAL A 138 -16.64 4.14 -0.03
N VAL A 139 -16.67 2.80 -0.14
CA VAL A 139 -17.70 2.10 -0.91
C VAL A 139 -19.11 2.34 -0.35
N PHE A 140 -19.28 2.31 0.97
CA PHE A 140 -20.60 2.57 1.57
C PHE A 140 -20.98 4.06 1.49
N GLU A 141 -20.01 4.97 1.42
CA GLU A 141 -20.29 6.39 1.15
C GLU A 141 -20.84 6.57 -0.27
N GLU A 142 -20.27 5.87 -1.26
CA GLU A 142 -20.83 5.84 -2.60
C GLU A 142 -22.27 5.28 -2.59
N GLY A 143 -22.57 4.32 -1.73
CA GLY A 143 -23.94 3.83 -1.52
C GLY A 143 -24.89 4.89 -0.98
N VAL A 144 -24.40 5.81 -0.17
CA VAL A 144 -25.19 6.98 0.30
C VAL A 144 -25.37 7.98 -0.83
N ASN A 145 -24.30 8.30 -1.60
CA ASN A 145 -24.35 9.20 -2.75
C ASN A 145 -25.35 8.73 -3.83
N LEU A 146 -25.42 7.41 -4.05
CA LEU A 146 -26.39 6.79 -4.98
C LEU A 146 -27.81 6.66 -4.42
N GLY A 147 -28.08 7.08 -3.19
CA GLY A 147 -29.39 6.91 -2.52
C GLY A 147 -29.76 5.43 -2.25
N TRP A 148 -28.77 4.55 -2.16
CA TRP A 148 -28.99 3.15 -1.78
C TRP A 148 -29.04 2.95 -0.26
N LEU A 149 -28.45 3.88 0.48
CA LEU A 149 -28.37 3.94 1.92
C LEU A 149 -28.68 5.36 2.41
N GLU A 150 -29.33 5.47 3.56
CA GLU A 150 -29.51 6.73 4.27
C GLU A 150 -28.23 7.16 5.01
N HIS A 151 -27.52 6.17 5.56
CA HIS A 151 -26.31 6.37 6.34
C HIS A 151 -25.24 5.32 6.02
N ASN A 152 -23.99 5.73 6.10
CA ASN A 152 -22.86 4.85 5.92
C ASN A 152 -22.64 3.98 7.18
N PRO A 153 -22.85 2.64 7.13
CA PRO A 153 -22.72 1.76 8.30
C PRO A 153 -21.26 1.63 8.79
N ALA A 154 -20.27 2.02 7.98
CA ALA A 154 -18.87 2.00 8.36
C ALA A 154 -18.43 3.24 9.17
N ARG A 155 -19.24 4.31 9.16
CA ARG A 155 -18.93 5.52 9.95
C ARG A 155 -18.85 5.20 11.44
N GLY A 156 -17.82 5.72 12.10
CA GLY A 156 -17.61 5.53 13.54
C GLY A 156 -17.20 4.12 13.96
N VAL A 157 -16.86 3.22 13.02
CA VAL A 157 -16.18 1.97 13.35
C VAL A 157 -14.70 2.30 13.64
N LYS A 158 -14.24 1.99 14.85
CA LYS A 158 -12.86 2.27 15.27
C LYS A 158 -11.90 1.33 14.56
N LYS A 159 -10.76 1.88 14.13
CA LYS A 159 -9.63 1.08 13.64
C LYS A 159 -9.00 0.28 14.78
N ILE A 160 -8.42 -0.88 14.47
CA ILE A 160 -7.62 -1.64 15.41
C ILE A 160 -6.35 -0.86 15.72
N LYS A 161 -6.04 -0.68 17.00
CA LYS A 161 -4.80 -0.02 17.42
C LYS A 161 -3.62 -0.85 16.93
N MET A 162 -2.71 -0.21 16.24
CA MET A 162 -1.47 -0.82 15.79
C MET A 162 -0.37 -0.43 16.75
N ASN A 163 0.32 -1.42 17.31
CA ASN A 163 1.62 -1.16 17.92
C ASN A 163 2.62 -0.94 16.78
N THR A 164 2.80 0.31 16.39
CA THR A 164 3.90 0.68 15.50
C THR A 164 5.11 0.90 16.39
N GLU A 165 6.03 -0.06 16.37
CA GLU A 165 7.39 0.21 16.90
C GLU A 165 7.90 1.46 16.20
N GLN A 166 8.53 2.34 16.97
CA GLN A 166 9.15 3.54 16.42
C GLN A 166 10.21 3.10 15.41
N ARG A 167 10.10 3.58 14.19
CA ARG A 167 11.11 3.31 13.16
C ARG A 167 12.36 4.10 13.51
N LEU A 168 13.36 3.39 13.99
CA LEU A 168 14.66 3.98 14.28
C LEU A 168 15.44 4.21 12.97
N PRO A 169 16.20 5.32 12.86
CA PRO A 169 17.10 5.54 11.73
C PRO A 169 18.17 4.45 11.66
N TRP A 170 18.78 4.26 10.51
CA TRP A 170 19.98 3.45 10.38
C TRP A 170 21.13 4.15 11.12
N ASN A 171 21.84 3.44 11.94
CA ASN A 171 23.08 3.93 12.53
C ASN A 171 24.26 3.74 11.56
N ASP A 172 25.36 4.44 11.80
CA ASP A 172 26.52 4.42 10.91
C ASP A 172 27.15 3.02 10.83
N SER A 173 27.23 2.31 11.95
CA SER A 173 27.75 0.93 11.97
C SER A 173 26.93 -0.03 11.11
N ASP A 174 25.58 0.06 11.15
CA ASP A 174 24.71 -0.77 10.29
C ASP A 174 24.92 -0.43 8.81
N ILE A 175 25.12 0.85 8.47
CA ILE A 175 25.38 1.31 7.11
C ILE A 175 26.74 0.81 6.63
N GLU A 176 27.78 0.91 7.44
CA GLU A 176 29.12 0.40 7.13
C GLU A 176 29.12 -1.12 6.91
N ARG A 177 28.48 -1.86 7.81
CA ARG A 177 28.31 -3.32 7.65
C ARG A 177 27.56 -3.69 6.37
N LEU A 178 26.56 -2.88 6.01
CA LEU A 178 25.81 -3.08 4.77
C LEU A 178 26.70 -2.85 3.54
N HIS A 179 27.48 -1.76 3.53
CA HIS A 179 28.42 -1.45 2.46
C HIS A 179 29.51 -2.52 2.28
N ALA A 180 29.97 -3.11 3.38
CA ALA A 180 31.00 -4.14 3.35
C ALA A 180 30.59 -5.41 2.56
N ILE A 181 29.27 -5.68 2.43
CA ILE A 181 28.76 -6.86 1.71
C ILE A 181 27.88 -6.53 0.52
N ALA A 182 27.62 -5.25 0.26
CA ALA A 182 26.79 -4.80 -0.84
C ALA A 182 27.60 -4.74 -2.16
N HIS A 183 26.90 -5.01 -3.27
CA HIS A 183 27.49 -4.69 -4.57
C HIS A 183 27.53 -3.17 -4.80
N PRO A 184 28.38 -2.67 -5.69
CA PRO A 184 28.53 -1.23 -5.94
C PRO A 184 27.20 -0.51 -6.22
N ARG A 185 26.27 -1.13 -6.94
CA ARG A 185 24.96 -0.53 -7.25
C ARG A 185 24.05 -0.40 -6.05
N GLU A 186 24.04 -1.39 -5.12
CA GLU A 186 23.28 -1.31 -3.88
C GLU A 186 23.89 -0.25 -2.95
N SER A 187 25.22 -0.20 -2.86
CA SER A 187 25.94 0.83 -2.12
C SER A 187 25.62 2.22 -2.66
N LEU A 188 25.63 2.41 -3.97
CA LEU A 188 25.30 3.68 -4.61
C LEU A 188 23.84 4.09 -4.34
N ALA A 189 22.90 3.15 -4.37
CA ALA A 189 21.50 3.41 -4.07
C ALA A 189 21.31 3.85 -2.60
N ILE A 190 22.03 3.23 -1.67
CA ILE A 190 22.03 3.58 -0.25
C ILE A 190 22.57 5.00 -0.06
N GLU A 191 23.71 5.32 -0.65
CA GLU A 191 24.34 6.64 -0.56
C GLU A 191 23.46 7.73 -1.17
N LEU A 192 22.86 7.49 -2.32
CA LEU A 192 21.91 8.43 -2.92
C LEU A 192 20.71 8.70 -2.00
N CYS A 193 20.12 7.66 -1.41
CA CYS A 193 18.99 7.83 -0.47
C CYS A 193 19.38 8.65 0.76
N ILE A 194 20.54 8.38 1.35
CA ILE A 194 21.00 9.04 2.58
C ILE A 194 21.41 10.49 2.31
N ASN A 195 22.16 10.74 1.25
CA ASN A 195 22.70 12.07 0.97
C ASN A 195 21.67 13.02 0.35
N THR A 196 20.69 12.50 -0.38
CA THR A 196 19.64 13.35 -0.99
C THR A 196 18.37 13.42 -0.16
N GLY A 197 18.16 12.50 0.77
CA GLY A 197 16.92 12.38 1.52
C GLY A 197 15.71 12.02 0.64
N GLN A 198 15.90 11.60 -0.61
CA GLN A 198 14.80 11.26 -1.51
C GLN A 198 14.31 9.82 -1.28
N ARG A 199 13.07 9.54 -1.70
CA ARG A 199 12.54 8.16 -1.68
C ARG A 199 13.28 7.33 -2.72
N ILE A 200 13.50 6.05 -2.43
CA ILE A 200 14.18 5.16 -3.40
C ILE A 200 13.50 5.17 -4.78
N ALA A 201 12.17 5.31 -4.86
CA ALA A 201 11.48 5.42 -6.14
C ALA A 201 11.90 6.68 -6.92
N ASP A 202 12.08 7.81 -6.23
CA ASP A 202 12.56 9.06 -6.82
C ASP A 202 14.05 8.94 -7.19
N VAL A 203 14.87 8.32 -6.33
CA VAL A 203 16.31 8.07 -6.55
C VAL A 203 16.55 7.20 -7.79
N LEU A 204 15.73 6.19 -8.03
CA LEU A 204 15.82 5.34 -9.22
C LEU A 204 15.51 6.08 -10.53
N ASN A 205 14.89 7.23 -10.48
CA ASN A 205 14.58 8.06 -11.64
C ASN A 205 15.67 9.10 -11.95
N ILE A 206 16.74 9.17 -11.16
CA ILE A 206 17.84 10.13 -11.37
C ILE A 206 18.68 9.72 -12.57
N ARG A 207 18.88 10.67 -13.49
CA ARG A 207 19.66 10.51 -14.71
C ARG A 207 20.94 11.32 -14.64
N TRP A 208 21.96 10.86 -15.35
CA TRP A 208 23.24 11.55 -15.43
C TRP A 208 23.15 12.94 -16.06
N ASP A 209 22.28 13.14 -17.06
CA ASP A 209 22.07 14.42 -17.75
C ASP A 209 21.32 15.46 -16.89
N GLN A 210 20.73 15.06 -15.78
CA GLN A 210 20.08 15.96 -14.81
C GLN A 210 21.06 16.58 -13.81
N LEU A 211 22.28 16.07 -13.76
CA LEU A 211 23.34 16.64 -12.91
C LEU A 211 23.74 18.02 -13.41
N LYS A 212 23.62 19.01 -12.56
CA LYS A 212 23.99 20.39 -12.90
C LYS A 212 24.55 21.12 -11.69
N THR A 213 25.41 22.08 -11.96
CA THR A 213 25.86 23.06 -10.97
C THR A 213 24.84 24.22 -10.90
N SER A 214 24.58 24.72 -9.70
CA SER A 214 23.70 25.87 -9.53
C SER A 214 24.45 27.02 -8.89
N ASN A 215 24.48 28.18 -9.58
CA ASN A 215 25.06 29.40 -9.05
C ASN A 215 24.32 29.90 -7.79
N GLN A 216 22.99 29.70 -7.72
CA GLN A 216 22.19 29.98 -6.54
C GLN A 216 22.55 29.11 -5.34
N ALA A 217 23.11 27.92 -5.58
CA ALA A 217 23.63 27.02 -4.56
C ALA A 217 25.14 27.15 -4.35
N GLY A 218 25.73 28.31 -4.67
CA GLY A 218 27.17 28.55 -4.52
C GLY A 218 28.05 27.66 -5.37
N GLY A 219 27.62 27.30 -6.59
CA GLY A 219 28.36 26.44 -7.51
C GLY A 219 28.30 24.94 -7.15
N LYS A 220 27.46 24.53 -6.21
CA LYS A 220 27.34 23.10 -5.84
C LYS A 220 26.68 22.28 -6.95
N LEU A 221 27.23 21.09 -7.17
CA LEU A 221 26.61 20.05 -7.99
C LEU A 221 25.37 19.54 -7.30
N GLY A 222 24.32 19.28 -8.05
CA GLY A 222 23.06 18.75 -7.55
C GLY A 222 22.13 18.31 -8.66
N ILE A 223 20.88 18.06 -8.33
CA ILE A 223 19.84 17.66 -9.29
C ILE A 223 18.52 18.37 -9.04
N ASP A 224 17.76 18.55 -10.13
CA ASP A 224 16.32 18.84 -10.02
C ASP A 224 15.55 17.55 -9.84
N VAL A 225 14.79 17.45 -8.75
CA VAL A 225 13.92 16.32 -8.44
C VAL A 225 12.47 16.75 -8.51
N ILE A 226 11.66 15.98 -9.25
CA ILE A 226 10.20 16.05 -9.16
C ILE A 226 9.76 14.78 -8.44
N GLN A 227 9.36 14.91 -7.18
CA GLN A 227 8.94 13.75 -6.38
C GLN A 227 7.66 13.13 -6.94
N GLU A 228 7.68 11.85 -7.30
CA GLU A 228 6.55 11.13 -7.89
C GLU A 228 5.31 11.15 -6.97
N LYS A 229 5.50 10.98 -5.67
CA LYS A 229 4.40 10.88 -4.71
C LYS A 229 3.72 12.21 -4.41
N THR A 230 4.45 13.33 -4.39
CA THR A 230 3.96 14.63 -3.90
C THR A 230 3.90 15.69 -4.99
N GLY A 231 4.57 15.48 -6.11
CA GLY A 231 4.75 16.49 -7.16
C GLY A 231 5.69 17.64 -6.76
N ALA A 232 6.33 17.58 -5.58
CA ALA A 232 7.25 18.60 -5.12
C ALA A 232 8.45 18.70 -6.07
N LYS A 233 8.78 19.94 -6.46
CA LYS A 233 9.95 20.26 -7.31
C LYS A 233 11.03 20.83 -6.42
N LEU A 234 12.19 20.23 -6.43
CA LEU A 234 13.31 20.57 -5.56
C LEU A 234 14.61 20.56 -6.36
N PHE A 235 15.50 21.53 -6.10
CA PHE A 235 16.92 21.35 -6.40
C PHE A 235 17.59 20.80 -5.15
N VAL A 236 18.23 19.63 -5.27
CA VAL A 236 18.93 18.96 -4.16
C VAL A 236 20.43 19.04 -4.43
N PRO A 237 21.17 19.95 -3.75
CA PRO A 237 22.61 20.01 -3.84
C PRO A 237 23.24 18.77 -3.20
N PHE A 238 24.32 18.28 -3.78
CA PHE A 238 25.03 17.12 -3.28
C PHE A 238 26.05 17.48 -2.21
N THR A 239 26.24 16.56 -1.27
CA THR A 239 27.37 16.60 -0.35
C THR A 239 28.66 16.28 -1.11
N GLU A 240 29.82 16.75 -0.61
CA GLU A 240 31.12 16.40 -1.20
C GLU A 240 31.36 14.88 -1.23
N ARG A 241 30.86 14.17 -0.22
CA ARG A 241 30.91 12.70 -0.18
C ARG A 241 30.19 12.10 -1.38
N LEU A 242 28.96 12.56 -1.67
CA LEU A 242 28.19 12.03 -2.80
C LEU A 242 28.84 12.39 -4.14
N CYS A 243 29.42 13.59 -4.28
CA CYS A 243 30.15 13.97 -5.48
C CYS A 243 31.29 13.00 -5.76
N ARG A 244 32.16 12.72 -4.77
CA ARG A 244 33.29 11.77 -4.90
C ARG A 244 32.80 10.35 -5.28
N ILE A 245 31.68 9.89 -4.74
CA ILE A 245 31.10 8.58 -5.08
C ILE A 245 30.63 8.56 -6.54
N LEU A 246 29.99 9.65 -7.00
CA LEU A 246 29.50 9.75 -8.36
C LEU A 246 30.61 9.89 -9.40
N GLU A 247 31.76 10.49 -9.05
CA GLU A 247 32.95 10.56 -9.92
C GLU A 247 33.49 9.19 -10.31
N THR A 248 33.42 8.24 -9.37
CA THR A 248 33.89 6.86 -9.55
C THR A 248 32.80 5.88 -9.97
N ALA A 249 31.55 6.32 -10.04
CA ALA A 249 30.43 5.47 -10.38
C ALA A 249 30.42 5.12 -11.87
N ASP A 250 30.04 3.89 -12.17
CA ASP A 250 29.93 3.38 -13.53
C ASP A 250 28.74 4.01 -14.27
N ARG A 251 28.99 4.54 -15.48
CA ARG A 251 27.98 5.17 -16.33
C ARG A 251 27.53 4.25 -17.45
N ALA A 252 27.01 3.07 -17.08
CA ALA A 252 26.59 2.05 -18.04
C ALA A 252 25.27 2.37 -18.79
N GLY A 253 24.53 3.42 -18.39
CA GLY A 253 23.28 3.81 -19.01
C GLY A 253 22.89 5.27 -18.70
N GLU A 254 21.70 5.64 -19.10
CA GLU A 254 21.14 6.99 -18.91
C GLU A 254 20.87 7.30 -17.41
N TYR A 255 20.43 6.30 -16.64
CA TYR A 255 20.13 6.41 -15.22
C TYR A 255 21.39 6.15 -14.37
N ILE A 256 21.52 6.88 -13.25
CA ILE A 256 22.62 6.63 -12.30
C ILE A 256 22.54 5.20 -11.75
N LEU A 257 21.33 4.74 -11.47
CA LEU A 257 21.05 3.37 -11.03
C LEU A 257 20.46 2.54 -12.17
N CYS A 258 21.32 1.93 -12.95
CA CYS A 258 20.92 1.10 -14.09
C CYS A 258 21.50 -0.33 -14.01
N ASN A 259 20.97 -1.20 -14.84
CA ASN A 259 21.54 -2.51 -15.10
C ASN A 259 22.79 -2.33 -15.99
N LYS A 260 23.93 -2.83 -15.54
CA LYS A 260 25.20 -2.66 -16.26
C LYS A 260 25.23 -3.31 -17.66
N VAL A 261 24.41 -4.34 -17.87
CA VAL A 261 24.37 -5.09 -19.14
C VAL A 261 23.39 -4.46 -20.13
N THR A 262 22.17 -4.08 -19.63
CA THR A 262 21.11 -3.57 -20.51
C THR A 262 21.07 -2.03 -20.57
N GLY A 263 21.72 -1.33 -19.65
CA GLY A 263 21.61 0.12 -19.50
C GLY A 263 20.26 0.61 -18.97
N GLU A 264 19.31 -0.30 -18.75
CA GLU A 264 17.95 0.04 -18.30
C GLU A 264 17.91 0.41 -16.81
N LYS A 265 16.98 1.29 -16.45
CA LYS A 265 16.71 1.67 -15.06
C LYS A 265 16.45 0.46 -14.20
N LEU A 266 17.01 0.43 -12.98
CA LEU A 266 16.71 -0.63 -12.01
C LEU A 266 15.25 -0.58 -11.56
N ALA A 267 14.62 -1.75 -11.46
CA ALA A 267 13.27 -1.86 -10.91
C ALA A 267 13.29 -1.68 -9.38
N TYR A 268 12.30 -0.96 -8.85
CA TYR A 268 12.12 -0.77 -7.41
C TYR A 268 12.15 -2.10 -6.62
N THR A 269 11.42 -3.11 -7.11
CA THR A 269 11.35 -4.42 -6.46
C THR A 269 12.70 -5.13 -6.44
N GLY A 270 13.52 -4.93 -7.48
CA GLY A 270 14.86 -5.52 -7.55
C GLY A 270 15.79 -4.97 -6.48
N ILE A 271 15.89 -3.63 -6.37
CA ILE A 271 16.78 -3.00 -5.39
C ILE A 271 16.28 -3.19 -3.95
N GLU A 272 14.95 -3.13 -3.73
CA GLU A 272 14.34 -3.40 -2.42
C GLU A 272 14.65 -4.82 -1.94
N GLN A 273 14.50 -5.82 -2.83
CA GLN A 273 14.82 -7.22 -2.51
C GLN A 273 16.31 -7.44 -2.28
N ALA A 274 17.17 -6.78 -3.07
CA ALA A 274 18.62 -6.88 -2.89
C ALA A 274 19.03 -6.34 -1.51
N VAL A 275 18.64 -5.11 -1.17
CA VAL A 275 18.93 -4.50 0.13
C VAL A 275 18.29 -5.30 1.28
N ARG A 276 17.09 -5.85 1.09
CA ARG A 276 16.45 -6.74 2.08
C ARG A 276 17.28 -7.98 2.36
N LYS A 277 17.80 -8.66 1.32
CA LYS A 277 18.66 -9.84 1.50
C LYS A 277 19.95 -9.50 2.26
N LEU A 278 20.56 -8.35 1.97
CA LEU A 278 21.77 -7.89 2.67
C LEU A 278 21.49 -7.64 4.15
N ARG A 279 20.44 -6.87 4.47
CA ARG A 279 20.08 -6.57 5.87
C ARG A 279 19.67 -7.83 6.64
N ASP A 280 18.97 -8.78 6.00
CA ASP A 280 18.55 -10.03 6.64
C ASP A 280 19.77 -10.89 7.01
N LYS A 281 20.82 -10.92 6.16
CA LYS A 281 22.13 -11.55 6.49
C LYS A 281 22.80 -10.91 7.70
N LEU A 282 22.61 -9.62 7.91
CA LEU A 282 23.20 -8.88 9.03
C LEU A 282 22.32 -8.85 10.28
N GLY A 283 21.11 -9.43 10.23
CA GLY A 283 20.14 -9.38 11.33
C GLY A 283 19.51 -8.00 11.54
N ILE A 284 19.56 -7.11 10.54
CA ILE A 284 19.08 -5.73 10.64
C ILE A 284 17.60 -5.66 10.30
N LYS A 285 16.75 -5.13 11.17
CA LYS A 285 15.29 -5.04 10.98
C LYS A 285 14.80 -3.77 10.27
N LYS A 286 15.71 -2.94 9.72
CA LYS A 286 15.39 -1.68 9.05
C LYS A 286 15.13 -1.90 7.55
N THR A 287 14.43 -0.98 6.89
CA THR A 287 14.09 -1.08 5.46
C THR A 287 14.85 -0.04 4.63
N ILE A 288 14.88 -0.20 3.30
CA ILE A 288 15.46 0.80 2.40
C ILE A 288 14.73 2.16 2.53
N HIS A 289 13.45 2.15 2.87
CA HIS A 289 12.69 3.40 3.08
C HIS A 289 13.18 4.15 4.33
N ASP A 290 13.68 3.43 5.33
CA ASP A 290 14.21 4.03 6.55
C ASP A 290 15.53 4.80 6.33
N LEU A 291 16.19 4.65 5.16
CA LEU A 291 17.31 5.49 4.76
C LEU A 291 16.91 6.97 4.60
N ARG A 292 15.69 7.23 4.10
CA ARG A 292 15.16 8.59 4.07
C ARG A 292 14.87 9.14 5.48
N HIS A 293 14.44 8.26 6.42
CA HIS A 293 14.34 8.64 7.83
C HIS A 293 15.71 8.98 8.41
N THR A 294 16.74 8.20 8.07
CA THR A 294 18.14 8.47 8.46
C THR A 294 18.61 9.83 7.92
N ALA A 295 18.34 10.12 6.66
CA ALA A 295 18.66 11.42 6.07
C ALA A 295 17.96 12.57 6.82
N ALA A 296 16.67 12.40 7.16
CA ALA A 296 15.93 13.42 7.91
C ALA A 296 16.47 13.62 9.33
N HIS A 297 16.90 12.54 10.01
CA HIS A 297 17.57 12.65 11.33
C HIS A 297 18.91 13.37 11.23
N ARG A 298 19.76 12.98 10.27
CA ARG A 298 21.07 13.66 10.05
C ARG A 298 20.89 15.14 9.70
N LEU A 299 19.86 15.46 8.90
CA LEU A 299 19.51 16.86 8.61
C LEU A 299 19.04 17.59 9.88
N ALA A 300 18.20 16.95 10.71
CA ALA A 300 17.75 17.55 11.98
C ALA A 300 18.94 17.86 12.91
N GLU A 301 19.92 16.97 13.01
CA GLU A 301 21.14 17.20 13.74
C GLU A 301 21.96 18.36 13.16
N ALA A 302 22.24 18.31 11.85
CA ALA A 302 23.07 19.30 11.16
C ALA A 302 22.44 20.71 11.14
N THR A 303 21.11 20.79 11.03
CA THR A 303 20.36 22.06 10.96
C THR A 303 19.85 22.52 12.33
N ARG A 304 20.18 21.80 13.39
CA ARG A 304 19.63 22.05 14.74
C ARG A 304 18.09 22.11 14.75
N GLY A 305 17.46 21.21 13.96
CA GLY A 305 16.02 21.05 13.88
C GLY A 305 15.28 22.12 13.09
N ASP A 306 15.98 22.89 12.28
CA ASP A 306 15.34 23.83 11.36
C ASP A 306 14.50 23.08 10.32
N CYS A 307 13.18 23.11 10.52
CA CYS A 307 12.24 22.38 9.67
C CYS A 307 12.19 22.92 8.23
N GLU A 308 12.49 24.19 7.99
CA GLU A 308 12.50 24.78 6.65
C GLU A 308 13.70 24.27 5.86
N LEU A 309 14.89 24.27 6.46
CA LEU A 309 16.08 23.69 5.88
C LEU A 309 15.92 22.17 5.61
N MET A 310 15.34 21.45 6.57
CA MET A 310 15.03 20.01 6.37
C MET A 310 14.04 19.81 5.24
N GLN A 311 13.03 20.64 5.12
CA GLN A 311 11.99 20.57 4.10
C GLN A 311 12.54 20.89 2.71
N SER A 312 13.45 21.88 2.59
CA SER A 312 14.05 22.26 1.32
C SER A 312 14.82 21.10 0.64
N ILE A 313 15.38 20.20 1.41
CA ILE A 313 16.07 19.00 0.91
C ILE A 313 15.11 17.83 0.74
N THR A 314 14.30 17.55 1.75
CA THR A 314 13.50 16.32 1.78
C THR A 314 12.18 16.44 1.02
N GLY A 315 11.65 17.65 0.81
CA GLY A 315 10.37 17.88 0.14
C GLY A 315 9.17 17.30 0.90
N HIS A 316 9.21 17.29 2.23
CA HIS A 316 8.05 16.89 3.01
C HIS A 316 6.98 17.97 2.96
N THR A 317 5.76 17.61 2.54
CA THR A 317 4.61 18.53 2.49
C THR A 317 3.98 18.77 3.86
N ASN A 318 4.24 17.87 4.83
CA ASN A 318 3.73 17.97 6.19
C ASN A 318 4.89 18.19 7.17
N SER A 319 4.95 19.38 7.73
CA SER A 319 5.96 19.76 8.74
C SER A 319 5.85 18.96 10.05
N ALA A 320 4.71 18.35 10.36
CA ALA A 320 4.54 17.57 11.59
C ALA A 320 5.47 16.34 11.64
N MET A 321 5.76 15.72 10.48
CA MET A 321 6.76 14.66 10.43
C MET A 321 8.18 15.17 10.68
N LEU A 322 8.54 16.32 10.10
CA LEU A 322 9.86 16.91 10.31
C LEU A 322 10.03 17.40 11.75
N ARG A 323 9.01 18.02 12.34
CA ARG A 323 9.02 18.41 13.76
C ARG A 323 9.25 17.24 14.70
N ARG A 324 8.76 16.05 14.34
CA ARG A 324 9.02 14.85 15.15
C ARG A 324 10.52 14.52 15.17
N TYR A 325 11.19 14.53 14.01
CA TYR A 325 12.65 14.32 13.96
C TYR A 325 13.40 15.44 14.67
N ALA A 326 12.97 16.70 14.45
CA ALA A 326 13.53 17.85 15.12
C ALA A 326 13.41 17.74 16.64
N ASN A 327 12.23 17.41 17.17
CA ASN A 327 11.98 17.32 18.61
C ASN A 327 12.82 16.21 19.27
N GLU A 328 12.96 15.05 18.63
CA GLU A 328 13.78 13.97 19.17
C GLU A 328 15.28 14.36 19.26
N THR A 329 15.79 15.06 18.24
CA THR A 329 17.18 15.52 18.18
C THR A 329 17.42 16.77 19.03
N LEU A 330 16.46 17.71 19.06
CA LEU A 330 16.61 18.98 19.74
C LEU A 330 16.41 18.89 21.25
N GLN A 331 15.65 17.93 21.74
CA GLN A 331 15.33 17.87 23.17
C GLN A 331 16.62 17.84 24.01
N ILE A 332 17.58 17.00 23.65
CA ILE A 332 18.87 16.93 24.37
C ILE A 332 19.66 18.24 24.23
N ALA A 333 19.76 18.77 22.99
CA ALA A 333 20.50 20.01 22.74
C ALA A 333 19.84 21.23 23.42
N GLN A 334 18.51 21.28 23.46
CA GLN A 334 17.78 22.34 24.16
C GLN A 334 17.91 22.21 25.70
N ALA A 335 17.84 20.98 26.21
CA ALA A 335 18.05 20.71 27.63
C ALA A 335 19.48 21.13 28.07
N THR A 336 20.49 20.78 27.27
CA THR A 336 21.88 21.19 27.52
C THR A 336 22.02 22.70 27.58
N ARG A 337 21.46 23.42 26.57
CA ARG A 337 21.48 24.89 26.54
C ARG A 337 20.74 25.52 27.71
N ALA A 338 19.60 24.92 28.10
CA ALA A 338 18.86 25.41 29.26
C ALA A 338 19.68 25.29 30.54
N VAL A 339 20.44 24.19 30.70
CA VAL A 339 21.36 24.00 31.84
C VAL A 339 22.53 24.99 31.76
N GLU A 340 23.16 25.15 30.60
CA GLU A 340 24.24 26.13 30.39
C GLU A 340 23.77 27.57 30.71
N ALA A 341 22.53 27.92 30.34
CA ALA A 341 21.96 29.22 30.69
C ALA A 341 21.68 29.35 32.18
N LEU A 342 21.28 28.27 32.87
CA LEU A 342 21.11 28.27 34.34
C LEU A 342 22.44 28.43 35.06
N ASP A 343 23.51 27.76 34.57
CA ASP A 343 24.84 27.88 35.12
C ASP A 343 25.42 29.30 35.02
N GLN A 344 24.98 30.09 34.04
CA GLN A 344 25.35 31.51 33.91
C GLN A 344 24.57 32.43 34.86
N PHE A 345 23.50 31.92 35.46
CA PHE A 345 22.65 32.69 36.39
C PHE A 345 23.15 32.60 37.85
N HIS A 346 24.06 31.71 38.14
CA HIS A 346 24.72 31.48 39.44
C HIS A 346 26.18 31.91 39.42
#